data_2236cba88312498cd884de37d60d279a
#
_entry.id   2236cba88312498cd884de37d60d279a
#
_cell.length_a   1.000
_cell.length_b   1.000
_cell.length_c   1.000
_cell.angle_alpha   90.00
_cell.angle_beta   90.00
_cell.angle_gamma   90.00
#
_symmetry.space_group_name_H-M   'P 1'
#
loop_
_entity.id
_entity.type
_entity.pdbx_description
1 polymer ?
#
loop_
_entity_poly.entity_id
_entity_poly.type
_entity_poly.pdbx_seq_one_letter_code
_entity_poly.pdbx_strand_id
1 'polypeptide(L)'
;MAVKYVFVTGGVVSGLGKGITAASLGRLLKARGYKVTMQKFDPYINIDPGTMNPIQHGEVFVTEDGTETDLDLGHYERFIDENLDKNSNVTTGKVYWSVLQKERRGDYGGGTVQVIPHITNEIKSRFYRNFTDDETRIAIIEVGGTVGDIESQPFLESIRQFLSLIH
;
A
#
# COMPACT_ATOMS: atom_id res chain seq x y z
N MET A 1 1.34 19.51 11.73
CA MET A 1 0.04 19.48 11.02
C MET A 1 -0.35 18.03 10.80
N ALA A 2 -1.66 17.71 10.78
CA ALA A 2 -2.11 16.34 10.48
C ALA A 2 -1.78 15.94 9.03
N VAL A 3 -1.35 14.69 8.83
CA VAL A 3 -1.12 14.12 7.49
C VAL A 3 -2.45 13.94 6.79
N LYS A 4 -2.52 14.29 5.51
CA LYS A 4 -3.68 14.02 4.65
C LYS A 4 -3.45 12.78 3.82
N TYR A 5 -4.43 11.91 3.79
CA TYR A 5 -4.41 10.65 3.04
C TYR A 5 -5.24 10.77 1.77
N VAL A 6 -4.64 10.33 0.66
CA VAL A 6 -5.30 10.24 -0.64
C VAL A 6 -5.25 8.79 -1.08
N PHE A 7 -6.39 8.14 -1.19
CA PHE A 7 -6.49 6.77 -1.68
C PHE A 7 -6.86 6.78 -3.16
N VAL A 8 -6.07 6.06 -3.95
CA VAL A 8 -6.30 5.88 -5.40
C VAL A 8 -6.68 4.43 -5.63
N THR A 9 -7.92 4.18 -5.99
CA THR A 9 -8.45 2.84 -6.29
C THR A 9 -8.90 2.76 -7.74
N GLY A 10 -8.91 1.55 -8.29
CA GLY A 10 -9.33 1.32 -9.67
C GLY A 10 -10.84 1.17 -9.83
N GLY A 11 -11.30 1.38 -11.06
CA GLY A 11 -12.64 1.00 -11.48
C GLY A 11 -12.73 -0.50 -11.87
N VAL A 12 -13.63 -0.82 -12.81
CA VAL A 12 -13.89 -2.18 -13.26
C VAL A 12 -12.87 -2.72 -14.27
N VAL A 13 -11.94 -1.91 -14.75
CA VAL A 13 -10.92 -2.29 -15.74
C VAL A 13 -9.54 -2.00 -15.20
N SER A 14 -8.64 -2.98 -15.30
CA SER A 14 -7.21 -2.79 -15.00
C SER A 14 -6.51 -2.05 -16.17
N GLY A 15 -5.33 -1.49 -15.91
CA GLY A 15 -4.55 -0.84 -16.95
C GLY A 15 -4.95 0.60 -17.29
N LEU A 16 -5.83 1.22 -16.50
CA LEU A 16 -6.24 2.63 -16.68
C LEU A 16 -5.18 3.66 -16.25
N GLY A 17 -3.98 3.20 -15.85
CA GLY A 17 -2.90 4.10 -15.46
C GLY A 17 -3.05 4.69 -14.07
N LYS A 18 -3.64 3.96 -13.11
CA LYS A 18 -3.76 4.39 -11.71
C LYS A 18 -2.42 4.82 -11.10
N GLY A 19 -1.38 3.99 -11.28
CA GLY A 19 -0.05 4.25 -10.78
C GLY A 19 0.52 5.57 -11.32
N ILE A 20 0.44 5.79 -12.62
CA ILE A 20 0.89 7.04 -13.26
C ILE A 20 0.04 8.23 -12.81
N THR A 21 -1.27 8.05 -12.65
CA THR A 21 -2.16 9.12 -12.15
C THR A 21 -1.79 9.50 -10.71
N ALA A 22 -1.59 8.51 -9.83
CA ALA A 22 -1.16 8.72 -8.45
C ALA A 22 0.21 9.41 -8.38
N ALA A 23 1.18 8.94 -9.18
CA ALA A 23 2.52 9.51 -9.25
C ALA A 23 2.49 10.96 -9.77
N SER A 24 1.68 11.24 -10.80
CA SER A 24 1.49 12.59 -11.34
C SER A 24 0.90 13.55 -10.31
N LEU A 25 -0.11 13.08 -9.57
CA LEU A 25 -0.67 13.85 -8.46
C LEU A 25 0.39 14.16 -7.41
N GLY A 26 1.20 13.16 -7.03
CA GLY A 26 2.32 13.32 -6.11
C GLY A 26 3.31 14.39 -6.59
N ARG A 27 3.68 14.35 -7.86
CA ARG A 27 4.56 15.35 -8.47
C ARG A 27 3.98 16.77 -8.42
N LEU A 28 2.70 16.91 -8.76
CA LEU A 28 2.02 18.21 -8.72
C LEU A 28 1.91 18.80 -7.31
N LEU A 29 1.66 17.94 -6.31
CA LEU A 29 1.62 18.35 -4.92
C LEU A 29 3.01 18.75 -4.42
N LYS A 30 4.04 17.98 -4.78
CA LYS A 30 5.43 18.32 -4.46
C LYS A 30 5.85 19.64 -5.09
N ALA A 31 5.46 19.90 -6.34
CA ALA A 31 5.71 21.17 -7.01
C ALA A 31 5.05 22.38 -6.32
N ARG A 32 4.02 22.14 -5.50
CA ARG A 32 3.38 23.15 -4.64
C ARG A 32 4.01 23.26 -3.25
N GLY A 33 5.13 22.59 -3.01
CA GLY A 33 5.87 22.64 -1.75
C GLY A 33 5.40 21.69 -0.66
N TYR A 34 4.51 20.73 -0.97
CA TYR A 34 4.13 19.70 0.00
C TYR A 34 5.16 18.57 0.01
N LYS A 35 5.46 18.05 1.19
CA LYS A 35 6.20 16.80 1.33
C LYS A 35 5.20 15.64 1.15
N VAL A 36 5.48 14.79 0.16
CA VAL A 36 4.58 13.72 -0.28
C VAL A 36 5.29 12.38 -0.13
N THR A 37 4.61 11.38 0.40
CA THR A 37 5.05 9.97 0.32
C THR A 37 4.02 9.15 -0.44
N MET A 38 4.45 7.98 -0.95
CA MET A 38 3.58 7.09 -1.71
C MET A 38 3.68 5.65 -1.19
N GLN A 39 2.55 4.94 -1.25
CA GLN A 39 2.48 3.50 -0.98
C GLN A 39 1.70 2.78 -2.08
N LYS A 40 2.14 1.56 -2.37
CA LYS A 40 1.45 0.60 -3.22
C LYS A 40 0.90 -0.54 -2.38
N PHE A 41 -0.39 -0.80 -2.52
CA PHE A 41 -1.06 -1.96 -1.93
C PHE A 41 -1.49 -2.91 -3.04
N ASP A 42 -0.89 -4.09 -3.04
CA ASP A 42 -1.14 -5.12 -4.06
C ASP A 42 -1.99 -6.25 -3.49
N PRO A 43 -3.19 -6.49 -4.04
CA PRO A 43 -4.11 -7.48 -3.48
C PRO A 43 -3.74 -8.93 -3.78
N TYR A 44 -2.69 -9.20 -4.55
CA TYR A 44 -2.24 -10.58 -4.77
C TYR A 44 -1.66 -11.21 -3.48
N ILE A 45 -1.70 -12.55 -3.42
CA ILE A 45 -1.33 -13.32 -2.21
C ILE A 45 0.18 -13.55 -2.06
N ASN A 46 0.96 -13.29 -3.08
CA ASN A 46 2.42 -13.40 -3.00
C ASN A 46 2.97 -12.46 -1.91
N ILE A 47 4.02 -12.90 -1.22
CA ILE A 47 4.70 -12.08 -0.19
C ILE A 47 5.32 -10.84 -0.83
N ASP A 48 6.01 -11.04 -1.95
CA ASP A 48 6.61 -10.01 -2.78
C ASP A 48 6.63 -10.47 -4.25
N PRO A 49 7.01 -9.61 -5.20
CA PRO A 49 7.04 -9.97 -6.61
C PRO A 49 8.31 -10.74 -7.04
N GLY A 50 9.29 -10.97 -6.16
CA GLY A 50 10.60 -11.51 -6.53
C GLY A 50 10.57 -12.89 -7.20
N THR A 51 9.57 -13.71 -6.88
CA THR A 51 9.37 -15.04 -7.51
C THR A 51 8.26 -15.06 -8.56
N MET A 52 7.64 -13.92 -8.86
CA MET A 52 6.55 -13.83 -9.83
C MET A 52 7.07 -13.88 -11.26
N ASN A 53 6.25 -14.39 -12.18
CA ASN A 53 6.61 -14.47 -13.58
C ASN A 53 6.67 -13.05 -14.20
N PRO A 54 7.84 -12.61 -14.71
CA PRO A 54 7.99 -11.26 -15.28
C PRO A 54 7.07 -10.96 -16.46
N ILE A 55 6.67 -12.00 -17.21
CA ILE A 55 5.76 -11.84 -18.36
C ILE A 55 4.35 -11.45 -17.88
N GLN A 56 3.94 -11.91 -16.70
CA GLN A 56 2.62 -11.62 -16.14
C GLN A 56 2.59 -10.35 -15.31
N HIS A 57 3.67 -10.04 -14.59
CA HIS A 57 3.72 -8.95 -13.60
C HIS A 57 4.67 -7.81 -13.95
N GLY A 58 5.47 -7.97 -15.00
CA GLY A 58 6.54 -7.03 -15.32
C GLY A 58 7.79 -7.25 -14.47
N GLU A 59 8.72 -6.33 -14.57
CA GLU A 59 9.99 -6.37 -13.85
C GLU A 59 9.80 -6.03 -12.37
N VAL A 60 10.70 -6.56 -11.53
CA VAL A 60 10.78 -6.24 -10.12
C VAL A 60 11.60 -4.95 -9.96
N PHE A 61 11.11 -4.03 -9.13
CA PHE A 61 11.87 -2.87 -8.69
C PHE A 61 12.46 -3.15 -7.31
N VAL A 62 13.75 -2.84 -7.13
CA VAL A 62 14.44 -3.01 -5.84
C VAL A 62 14.68 -1.63 -5.24
N THR A 63 14.13 -1.40 -4.06
CA THR A 63 14.31 -0.16 -3.29
C THR A 63 15.72 -0.06 -2.71
N GLU A 64 16.14 1.12 -2.26
CA GLU A 64 17.47 1.35 -1.69
C GLU A 64 17.78 0.44 -0.49
N ASP A 65 16.78 0.05 0.28
CA ASP A 65 16.92 -0.90 1.40
C ASP A 65 16.97 -2.39 0.97
N GLY A 66 17.02 -2.66 -0.35
CA GLY A 66 17.17 -4.00 -0.91
C GLY A 66 15.84 -4.78 -1.00
N THR A 67 14.70 -4.15 -0.80
CA THR A 67 13.41 -4.83 -0.86
C THR A 67 12.92 -4.95 -2.30
N GLU A 68 12.55 -6.17 -2.70
CA GLU A 68 11.89 -6.44 -3.98
C GLU A 68 10.43 -5.97 -3.94
N THR A 69 10.04 -5.15 -4.90
CA THR A 69 8.74 -4.49 -4.93
C THR A 69 8.14 -4.47 -6.34
N ASP A 70 6.89 -4.08 -6.44
CA ASP A 70 6.23 -3.83 -7.71
C ASP A 70 6.94 -2.70 -8.48
N LEU A 71 6.94 -2.81 -9.80
CA LEU A 71 7.60 -1.85 -10.72
C LEU A 71 7.05 -0.42 -10.56
N ASP A 72 5.80 -0.26 -10.14
CA ASP A 72 5.19 1.06 -9.94
C ASP A 72 5.96 1.91 -8.92
N LEU A 73 6.66 1.27 -7.95
CA LEU A 73 7.48 2.02 -6.99
C LEU A 73 8.62 2.80 -7.67
N GLY A 74 9.20 2.24 -8.72
CA GLY A 74 10.20 2.95 -9.52
C GLY A 74 9.63 4.19 -10.22
N HIS A 75 8.38 4.12 -10.66
CA HIS A 75 7.68 5.28 -11.19
C HIS A 75 7.39 6.31 -10.09
N TYR A 76 6.97 5.86 -8.91
CA TYR A 76 6.70 6.77 -7.78
C TYR A 76 7.96 7.53 -7.39
N GLU A 77 9.08 6.84 -7.15
CA GLU A 77 10.35 7.47 -6.81
C GLU A 77 10.75 8.53 -7.84
N ARG A 78 10.65 8.19 -9.13
CA ARG A 78 10.99 9.10 -10.22
C ARG A 78 10.13 10.36 -10.23
N PHE A 79 8.82 10.22 -9.95
CA PHE A 79 7.88 11.33 -10.00
C PHE A 79 7.98 12.23 -8.77
N ILE A 80 8.07 11.63 -7.57
CA ILE A 80 8.14 12.41 -6.33
C ILE A 80 9.56 12.78 -5.92
N ASP A 81 10.58 12.24 -6.59
CA ASP A 81 12.01 12.48 -6.30
C ASP A 81 12.33 12.21 -4.81
N GLU A 82 11.92 11.05 -4.33
CA GLU A 82 12.14 10.54 -2.97
C GLU A 82 12.36 9.02 -3.05
N ASN A 83 13.31 8.51 -2.28
CA ASN A 83 13.48 7.07 -2.14
C ASN A 83 12.36 6.48 -1.29
N LEU A 84 11.84 5.36 -1.75
CA LEU A 84 10.85 4.55 -1.03
C LEU A 84 11.53 3.36 -0.37
N ASP A 85 10.84 2.71 0.56
CA ASP A 85 11.37 1.61 1.34
C ASP A 85 10.41 0.41 1.39
N LYS A 86 10.79 -0.61 2.18
CA LYS A 86 9.99 -1.83 2.40
C LYS A 86 8.56 -1.58 2.90
N ASN A 87 8.27 -0.42 3.48
CA ASN A 87 6.94 -0.08 3.95
C ASN A 87 6.07 0.51 2.83
N SER A 88 6.68 0.86 1.72
CA SER A 88 6.00 1.48 0.58
C SER A 88 5.29 0.47 -0.31
N ASN A 89 5.62 -0.84 -0.22
CA ASN A 89 4.91 -1.90 -0.94
C ASN A 89 4.33 -2.95 0.01
N VAL A 90 3.02 -3.05 0.04
CA VAL A 90 2.26 -3.95 0.91
C VAL A 90 1.43 -4.91 0.07
N THR A 91 1.69 -6.20 0.18
CA THR A 91 0.91 -7.26 -0.47
C THR A 91 -0.06 -7.90 0.51
N THR A 92 -1.11 -8.53 0.00
CA THR A 92 -1.99 -9.40 0.80
C THR A 92 -1.17 -10.44 1.55
N GLY A 93 -0.18 -11.06 0.89
CA GLY A 93 0.70 -12.05 1.49
C GLY A 93 1.42 -11.52 2.73
N LYS A 94 2.03 -10.33 2.65
CA LYS A 94 2.69 -9.69 3.80
C LYS A 94 1.71 -9.42 4.96
N VAL A 95 0.49 -9.01 4.66
CA VAL A 95 -0.54 -8.74 5.66
C VAL A 95 -0.95 -10.03 6.39
N TYR A 96 -1.35 -11.06 5.63
CA TYR A 96 -1.76 -12.34 6.20
C TYR A 96 -0.62 -13.02 6.96
N TRP A 97 0.58 -12.99 6.41
CA TRP A 97 1.76 -13.54 7.09
C TRP A 97 1.97 -12.90 8.46
N SER A 98 1.88 -11.58 8.54
CA SER A 98 1.98 -10.84 9.81
C SER A 98 0.91 -11.27 10.82
N VAL A 99 -0.35 -11.39 10.36
CA VAL A 99 -1.46 -11.79 11.23
C VAL A 99 -1.30 -13.24 11.70
N LEU A 100 -0.91 -14.16 10.81
CA LEU A 100 -0.67 -15.56 11.18
C LEU A 100 0.49 -15.70 12.16
N GLN A 101 1.58 -14.94 11.98
CA GLN A 101 2.66 -14.94 12.96
C GLN A 101 2.22 -14.43 14.34
N LYS A 102 1.38 -13.39 14.40
CA LYS A 102 0.80 -12.88 15.65
C LYS A 102 -0.09 -13.93 16.31
N GLU A 103 -0.92 -14.62 15.52
CA GLU A 103 -1.77 -15.73 16.01
C GLU A 103 -0.90 -16.82 16.63
N ARG A 104 0.15 -17.28 15.95
CA ARG A 104 1.05 -18.33 16.43
C ARG A 104 1.80 -17.95 17.71
N ARG A 105 2.08 -16.68 17.94
CA ARG A 105 2.66 -16.16 19.19
C ARG A 105 1.65 -16.00 20.33
N GLY A 106 0.35 -16.13 20.05
CA GLY A 106 -0.70 -15.92 21.04
C GLY A 106 -1.12 -14.46 21.25
N ASP A 107 -0.73 -13.56 20.35
CA ASP A 107 -1.02 -12.12 20.49
C ASP A 107 -2.53 -11.82 20.51
N TYR A 108 -3.37 -12.75 20.08
CA TYR A 108 -4.84 -12.62 20.09
C TYR A 108 -5.53 -13.35 21.25
N GLY A 109 -4.76 -13.86 22.23
CA GLY A 109 -5.30 -14.47 23.44
C GLY A 109 -6.18 -15.71 23.21
N GLY A 110 -5.99 -16.45 22.12
CA GLY A 110 -6.79 -17.62 21.75
C GLY A 110 -8.14 -17.30 21.07
N GLY A 111 -8.40 -16.03 20.79
CA GLY A 111 -9.60 -15.61 20.06
C GLY A 111 -9.60 -16.04 18.60
N THR A 112 -10.78 -16.16 18.00
CA THR A 112 -10.92 -16.45 16.57
C THR A 112 -10.40 -15.27 15.73
N VAL A 113 -9.42 -15.53 14.87
CA VAL A 113 -8.86 -14.51 13.96
C VAL A 113 -9.67 -14.47 12.67
N GLN A 114 -10.13 -13.30 12.29
CA GLN A 114 -11.05 -13.07 11.15
C GLN A 114 -10.54 -11.95 10.25
N VAL A 115 -11.07 -11.85 9.03
CA VAL A 115 -10.73 -10.74 8.11
C VAL A 115 -11.06 -9.40 8.78
N ILE A 116 -12.25 -9.27 9.34
CA ILE A 116 -12.64 -8.15 10.18
C ILE A 116 -12.73 -8.64 11.63
N PRO A 117 -11.98 -8.08 12.58
CA PRO A 117 -11.15 -6.86 12.46
C PRO A 117 -9.66 -7.10 12.21
N HIS A 118 -9.13 -8.35 12.20
CA HIS A 118 -7.69 -8.59 12.34
C HIS A 118 -6.91 -8.23 11.08
N ILE A 119 -7.35 -8.67 9.89
CA ILE A 119 -6.72 -8.30 8.61
C ILE A 119 -6.91 -6.82 8.33
N THR A 120 -8.11 -6.28 8.52
CA THR A 120 -8.38 -4.86 8.31
C THR A 120 -7.57 -3.96 9.24
N ASN A 121 -7.37 -4.35 10.50
CA ASN A 121 -6.53 -3.62 11.43
C ASN A 121 -5.05 -3.67 11.04
N GLU A 122 -4.56 -4.82 10.58
CA GLU A 122 -3.19 -4.93 10.07
C GLU A 122 -2.98 -4.04 8.83
N ILE A 123 -3.93 -4.02 7.90
CA ILE A 123 -3.88 -3.13 6.72
C ILE A 123 -3.85 -1.66 7.18
N LYS A 124 -4.77 -1.25 8.06
CA LYS A 124 -4.80 0.12 8.58
C LYS A 124 -3.50 0.51 9.28
N SER A 125 -2.88 -0.41 10.03
CA SER A 125 -1.60 -0.14 10.67
C SER A 125 -0.48 0.16 9.66
N ARG A 126 -0.58 -0.39 8.44
CA ARG A 126 0.39 -0.17 7.38
C ARG A 126 0.25 1.20 6.72
N PHE A 127 -0.93 1.81 6.74
CA PHE A 127 -1.10 3.18 6.24
C PHE A 127 -0.23 4.19 7.00
N TYR A 128 0.10 3.91 8.27
CA TYR A 128 0.90 4.81 9.10
C TYR A 128 2.41 4.57 9.02
N ARG A 129 2.88 3.48 8.40
CA ARG A 129 4.30 3.08 8.49
C ARG A 129 5.26 3.91 7.65
N ASN A 130 4.78 4.66 6.69
CA ASN A 130 5.61 5.54 5.85
C ASN A 130 5.84 6.93 6.45
N PHE A 131 5.39 7.16 7.68
CA PHE A 131 5.57 8.45 8.34
C PHE A 131 6.70 8.33 9.36
N THR A 132 7.91 8.36 8.86
CA THR A 132 9.12 8.34 9.69
C THR A 132 9.57 9.75 10.08
N ASP A 133 8.97 10.78 9.50
CA ASP A 133 9.27 12.17 9.81
C ASP A 133 8.00 13.01 10.05
N ASP A 134 8.15 14.03 10.89
CA ASP A 134 7.08 14.98 11.21
C ASP A 134 6.78 15.97 10.06
N GLU A 135 7.48 15.85 8.95
CA GLU A 135 7.38 16.79 7.83
C GLU A 135 6.41 16.33 6.75
N THR A 136 6.15 15.02 6.60
CA THR A 136 5.19 14.51 5.61
C THR A 136 3.82 15.13 5.83
N ARG A 137 3.23 15.63 4.77
CA ARG A 137 1.92 16.31 4.79
C ARG A 137 0.86 15.57 4.02
N ILE A 138 1.24 14.82 3.00
CA ILE A 138 0.34 14.08 2.12
C ILE A 138 0.88 12.69 1.88
N ALA A 139 0.03 11.69 2.12
CA ALA A 139 0.26 10.31 1.78
C ALA A 139 -0.66 9.89 0.64
N ILE A 140 -0.09 9.44 -0.46
CA ILE A 140 -0.84 8.88 -1.58
C ILE A 140 -0.71 7.36 -1.51
N ILE A 141 -1.83 6.67 -1.39
CA ILE A 141 -1.91 5.22 -1.28
C ILE A 141 -2.67 4.68 -2.50
N GLU A 142 -1.96 3.98 -3.36
CA GLU A 142 -2.57 3.35 -4.53
C GLU A 142 -2.85 1.88 -4.25
N VAL A 143 -4.08 1.45 -4.53
CA VAL A 143 -4.50 0.05 -4.42
C VAL A 143 -4.55 -0.56 -5.81
N GLY A 144 -3.75 -1.60 -6.02
CA GLY A 144 -3.71 -2.38 -7.26
C GLY A 144 -5.00 -3.17 -7.52
N GLY A 145 -5.11 -3.72 -8.71
CA GLY A 145 -6.27 -4.50 -9.12
C GLY A 145 -7.52 -3.66 -9.40
N THR A 146 -8.67 -4.32 -9.46
CA THR A 146 -9.97 -3.69 -9.68
C THR A 146 -10.79 -3.73 -8.40
N VAL A 147 -11.73 -2.80 -8.24
CA VAL A 147 -12.61 -2.75 -7.06
C VAL A 147 -13.58 -3.94 -6.98
N GLY A 148 -13.80 -4.65 -8.10
CA GLY A 148 -14.64 -5.84 -8.17
C GLY A 148 -13.96 -7.14 -7.76
N ASP A 149 -12.64 -7.14 -7.65
CA ASP A 149 -11.87 -8.33 -7.29
C ASP A 149 -12.06 -8.66 -5.81
N ILE A 150 -12.31 -9.94 -5.49
CA ILE A 150 -12.51 -10.38 -4.11
C ILE A 150 -11.29 -10.12 -3.24
N GLU A 151 -10.11 -10.21 -3.81
CA GLU A 151 -8.83 -9.96 -3.14
C GLU A 151 -8.67 -8.50 -2.71
N SER A 152 -9.36 -7.58 -3.39
CA SER A 152 -9.31 -6.14 -3.07
C SER A 152 -10.23 -5.74 -1.92
N GLN A 153 -11.23 -6.55 -1.59
CA GLN A 153 -12.26 -6.21 -0.62
C GLN A 153 -11.71 -5.86 0.79
N PRO A 154 -10.74 -6.59 1.37
CA PRO A 154 -10.19 -6.23 2.67
C PRO A 154 -9.50 -4.86 2.67
N PHE A 155 -8.87 -4.47 1.56
CA PHE A 155 -8.23 -3.15 1.42
C PHE A 155 -9.28 -2.04 1.35
N LEU A 156 -10.32 -2.22 0.54
CA LEU A 156 -11.42 -1.24 0.41
C LEU A 156 -12.16 -1.06 1.72
N GLU A 157 -12.45 -2.15 2.45
CA GLU A 157 -13.07 -2.09 3.77
C GLU A 157 -12.15 -1.38 4.78
N SER A 158 -10.85 -1.65 4.74
CA SER A 158 -9.88 -0.97 5.60
C SER A 158 -9.84 0.54 5.34
N ILE A 159 -9.89 0.96 4.07
CA ILE A 159 -9.96 2.37 3.68
C ILE A 159 -11.26 3.00 4.21
N ARG A 160 -12.39 2.33 4.03
CA ARG A 160 -13.68 2.82 4.53
C ARG A 160 -13.64 3.06 6.04
N GLN A 161 -13.13 2.08 6.80
CA GLN A 161 -12.99 2.20 8.25
C GLN A 161 -12.02 3.32 8.63
N PHE A 162 -10.89 3.41 7.93
CA PHE A 162 -9.87 4.43 8.17
C PHE A 162 -10.42 5.84 7.97
N LEU A 163 -11.11 6.09 6.86
CA LEU A 163 -11.71 7.40 6.56
C LEU A 163 -12.78 7.80 7.60
N SER A 164 -13.54 6.84 8.14
CA SER A 164 -14.52 7.14 9.20
C SER A 164 -13.89 7.44 10.56
N LEU A 165 -12.60 7.10 10.77
CA LEU A 165 -11.87 7.40 12.00
C LEU A 165 -11.20 8.78 12.01
N ILE A 166 -10.93 9.33 10.82
CA ILE A 166 -10.21 10.61 10.67
C ILE A 166 -11.13 11.81 10.36
N HIS A 167 -12.44 11.56 10.27
CA HIS A 167 -13.47 12.57 10.04
C HIS A 167 -14.36 12.79 11.26
#